data_cacd83518d551942fb04b3aa184dac20
#
_entry.id   cacd83518d551942fb04b3aa184dac20
#
_cell.length_a   1.000
_cell.length_b   1.000
_cell.length_c   1.000
_cell.angle_alpha   90.00
_cell.angle_beta   90.00
_cell.angle_gamma   90.00
#
_symmetry.space_group_name_H-M   'P 1'
#
loop_
_entity.id
_entity.type
_entity.pdbx_description
1 polymer ?
#
loop_
_entity_poly.entity_id
_entity_poly.type
_entity_poly.pdbx_seq_one_letter_code
_entity_poly.pdbx_strand_id
1 'polypeptide(L)'
;MQIVILAGGVGGSKFTLGVRHAYPTARLTVIANTADDITLHGLRVCPDLDTIMYTLGGGADRVRGWGRHDESWRVMEEFAAYGVEPTWFS
;
A
#
# COMPACT_ATOMS: atom_id res chain seq x y z
N MET A 1 -11.48 19.90 -13.27
CA MET A 1 -10.00 19.91 -13.16
C MET A 1 -9.50 18.49 -13.08
N GLN A 2 -8.44 18.22 -13.77
CA GLN A 2 -7.77 16.92 -13.71
C GLN A 2 -6.40 17.10 -13.07
N ILE A 3 -6.05 16.22 -12.13
CA ILE A 3 -4.77 16.24 -11.44
C ILE A 3 -4.13 14.87 -11.58
N VAL A 4 -2.87 14.84 -12.00
CA VAL A 4 -2.05 13.63 -12.07
C VAL A 4 -0.98 13.70 -10.99
N ILE A 5 -0.87 12.66 -10.17
CA ILE A 5 0.10 12.59 -9.08
C ILE A 5 1.03 11.42 -9.32
N LEU A 6 2.33 11.66 -9.32
CA LEU A 6 3.35 10.62 -9.29
C LEU A 6 3.68 10.36 -7.81
N ALA A 7 3.32 9.19 -7.31
CA ALA A 7 3.42 8.89 -5.89
C ALA A 7 4.24 7.64 -5.64
N GLY A 8 5.10 7.70 -4.63
CA GLY A 8 5.82 6.55 -4.12
C GLY A 8 5.59 6.40 -2.63
N GLY A 9 5.16 5.21 -2.19
CA GLY A 9 5.09 4.84 -0.80
C GLY A 9 4.19 5.68 0.11
N VAL A 10 4.58 5.71 1.39
CA VAL A 10 3.78 6.30 2.47
C VAL A 10 3.63 7.81 2.31
N GLY A 11 4.73 8.52 2.03
CA GLY A 11 4.69 9.98 1.85
C GLY A 11 3.83 10.40 0.67
N GLY A 12 3.96 9.71 -0.46
CA GLY A 12 3.16 9.96 -1.65
C GLY A 12 1.67 9.71 -1.45
N SER A 13 1.31 8.67 -0.69
CA SER A 13 -0.08 8.36 -0.37
C SER A 13 -0.70 9.43 0.54
N LYS A 14 0.03 9.93 1.53
CA LYS A 14 -0.44 11.03 2.41
C LYS A 14 -0.63 12.33 1.61
N PHE A 15 0.28 12.65 0.72
CA PHE A 15 0.16 13.80 -0.17
C PHE A 15 -1.08 13.69 -1.06
N THR A 16 -1.31 12.52 -1.64
CA THR A 16 -2.48 12.25 -2.48
C THR A 16 -3.79 12.44 -1.70
N LEU A 17 -3.84 11.94 -0.46
CA LEU A 17 -5.00 12.11 0.41
C LEU A 17 -5.26 13.61 0.66
N GLY A 18 -4.22 14.39 0.93
CA GLY A 18 -4.31 15.84 1.12
C GLY A 18 -4.86 16.55 -0.12
N VAL A 19 -4.38 16.18 -1.31
CA VAL A 19 -4.86 16.73 -2.57
C VAL A 19 -6.33 16.40 -2.78
N ARG A 20 -6.75 15.18 -2.49
CA ARG A 20 -8.17 14.77 -2.59
C ARG A 20 -9.07 15.61 -1.68
N HIS A 21 -8.63 15.89 -0.45
CA HIS A 21 -9.36 16.74 0.47
C HIS A 21 -9.40 18.20 0.03
N ALA A 22 -8.31 18.71 -0.53
CA ALA A 22 -8.24 20.09 -1.00
C ALA A 22 -9.07 20.34 -2.27
N TYR A 23 -9.19 19.32 -3.13
CA TYR A 23 -9.89 19.42 -4.41
C TYR A 23 -10.87 18.27 -4.59
N PRO A 24 -11.98 18.23 -3.80
CA PRO A 24 -12.85 17.07 -3.74
C PRO A 24 -13.62 16.78 -5.03
N THR A 25 -13.74 17.76 -5.93
CA THR A 25 -14.42 17.59 -7.23
C THR A 25 -13.46 17.31 -8.39
N ALA A 26 -12.15 17.34 -8.14
CA ALA A 26 -11.17 17.08 -9.19
C ALA A 26 -11.11 15.60 -9.52
N ARG A 27 -10.82 15.27 -10.79
CA ARG A 27 -10.50 13.92 -11.21
C ARG A 27 -9.01 13.67 -10.90
N LEU A 28 -8.74 12.72 -10.02
CA LEU A 28 -7.38 12.36 -9.64
C LEU A 28 -6.94 11.10 -10.38
N THR A 29 -5.75 11.15 -10.94
CA THR A 29 -5.04 9.97 -11.46
C THR A 29 -3.73 9.85 -10.71
N VAL A 30 -3.49 8.69 -10.09
CA VAL A 30 -2.28 8.44 -9.32
C VAL A 30 -1.45 7.38 -10.03
N ILE A 31 -0.21 7.71 -10.33
CA ILE A 31 0.76 6.78 -10.90
C ILE A 31 1.71 6.38 -9.79
N ALA A 32 1.60 5.13 -9.36
CA ALA A 32 2.40 4.59 -8.26
C ALA A 32 3.76 4.08 -8.75
N ASN A 33 4.76 4.16 -7.87
CA ASN A 33 6.08 3.57 -8.13
C ASN A 33 6.00 2.04 -8.10
N THR A 34 6.71 1.38 -9.01
CA THR A 34 6.79 -0.08 -9.12
C THR A 34 8.18 -0.64 -8.79
N ALA A 35 9.12 0.22 -8.38
CA ALA A 35 10.51 -0.19 -8.17
C ALA A 35 10.67 -1.24 -7.07
N ASP A 36 9.79 -1.23 -6.07
CA ASP A 36 9.82 -2.19 -4.96
C ASP A 36 8.90 -3.39 -5.17
N ASP A 37 8.28 -3.52 -6.34
CA ASP A 37 7.46 -4.68 -6.65
C ASP A 37 8.32 -5.94 -6.72
N ILE A 38 7.85 -6.99 -6.05
CA ILE A 38 8.56 -8.27 -6.01
C ILE A 38 7.58 -9.43 -6.21
N THR A 39 8.10 -10.60 -6.51
CA THR A 39 7.32 -11.83 -6.56
C THR A 39 7.74 -12.74 -5.41
N LEU A 40 6.80 -13.08 -4.53
CA LEU A 40 7.00 -13.97 -3.39
C LEU A 40 6.00 -15.12 -3.48
N HIS A 41 6.49 -16.35 -3.34
CA HIS A 41 5.64 -17.55 -3.36
C HIS A 41 4.70 -17.60 -4.58
N GLY A 42 5.18 -17.14 -5.75
CA GLY A 42 4.39 -17.05 -6.97
C GLY A 42 3.39 -15.90 -7.04
N LEU A 43 3.35 -15.04 -6.02
CA LEU A 43 2.47 -13.87 -5.96
C LEU A 43 3.24 -12.58 -6.22
N ARG A 44 2.64 -11.71 -7.03
CA ARG A 44 3.17 -10.36 -7.25
C ARG A 44 2.78 -9.46 -6.09
N VAL A 45 3.76 -8.88 -5.43
CA VAL A 45 3.57 -7.93 -4.32
C VAL A 45 3.94 -6.53 -4.81
N CYS A 46 3.01 -5.60 -4.69
CA CYS A 46 3.14 -4.21 -5.15
C CYS A 46 2.98 -3.26 -3.94
N PRO A 47 4.02 -3.07 -3.12
CA PRO A 47 3.88 -2.38 -1.83
C PRO A 47 3.45 -0.92 -1.96
N ASP A 48 3.94 -0.18 -2.95
CA ASP A 48 3.57 1.24 -3.11
C ASP A 48 2.11 1.38 -3.55
N LEU A 49 1.67 0.55 -4.49
CA LEU A 49 0.28 0.51 -4.92
C LEU A 49 -0.65 0.15 -3.77
N ASP A 50 -0.29 -0.85 -2.97
CA ASP A 50 -1.05 -1.29 -1.80
C ASP A 50 -1.14 -0.18 -0.76
N THR A 51 -0.04 0.52 -0.48
CA THR A 51 -0.01 1.63 0.47
C THR A 51 -0.97 2.75 0.06
N ILE A 52 -0.98 3.12 -1.21
CA ILE A 52 -1.89 4.14 -1.74
C ILE A 52 -3.33 3.68 -1.62
N MET A 53 -3.62 2.44 -1.98
CA MET A 53 -4.96 1.86 -1.89
C MET A 53 -5.48 1.86 -0.45
N TYR A 54 -4.67 1.42 0.51
CA TYR A 54 -5.07 1.40 1.93
C TYR A 54 -5.27 2.82 2.47
N THR A 55 -4.39 3.75 2.13
CA THR A 55 -4.48 5.14 2.61
C THR A 55 -5.75 5.81 2.09
N LEU A 56 -6.03 5.71 0.79
CA LEU A 56 -7.20 6.33 0.19
C LEU A 56 -8.49 5.65 0.60
N GLY A 57 -8.44 4.34 0.86
CA GLY A 57 -9.58 3.57 1.33
C GLY A 57 -9.85 3.66 2.82
N GLY A 58 -9.04 4.37 3.58
CA GLY A 58 -9.20 4.51 5.04
C GLY A 58 -8.74 3.29 5.84
N GLY A 59 -8.08 2.31 5.20
CA GLY A 59 -7.64 1.07 5.84
C GLY A 59 -6.19 1.05 6.30
N ALA A 60 -5.46 2.15 6.13
CA ALA A 60 -4.05 2.22 6.53
C ALA A 60 -3.88 2.27 8.05
N ASP A 61 -2.87 1.58 8.56
CA ASP A 61 -2.47 1.68 9.96
C ASP A 61 -1.73 2.99 10.20
N ARG A 62 -2.35 3.89 10.97
CA ARG A 62 -1.79 5.23 11.22
C ARG A 62 -0.68 5.23 12.25
N VAL A 63 -0.65 4.24 13.14
CA VAL A 63 0.38 4.12 14.17
C VAL A 63 1.65 3.55 13.56
N ARG A 64 1.53 2.44 12.85
CA ARG A 64 2.65 1.79 12.18
C ARG A 64 3.13 2.58 10.96
N GLY A 65 2.20 3.29 10.28
CA GLY A 65 2.49 4.08 9.10
C GLY A 65 2.49 3.30 7.78
N TRP A 66 2.20 1.98 7.83
CA TRP A 66 2.13 1.11 6.65
C TRP A 66 1.20 -0.06 6.90
N GLY A 67 0.75 -0.68 5.84
CA GLY A 67 -0.15 -1.83 5.92
C GLY A 67 -1.57 -1.46 6.35
N ARG A 68 -2.38 -2.48 6.59
CA ARG A 68 -3.74 -2.31 7.07
C ARG A 68 -3.78 -2.12 8.57
N HIS A 69 -4.70 -1.28 9.06
CA HIS A 69 -4.86 -1.03 10.50
C HIS A 69 -5.38 -2.27 11.26
N ASP A 70 -6.09 -3.19 10.58
CA ASP A 70 -6.61 -4.43 11.14
C ASP A 70 -5.87 -5.67 10.59
N GLU A 71 -4.57 -5.50 10.27
CA GLU A 71 -3.74 -6.54 9.70
C GLU A 71 -3.68 -7.77 10.59
N SER A 72 -3.75 -8.95 9.96
CA SER A 72 -3.44 -10.21 10.62
C SER A 72 -2.19 -10.82 9.97
N TRP A 73 -1.42 -11.57 10.76
CA TRP A 73 -0.17 -12.18 10.31
C TRP A 73 -0.31 -13.69 10.10
N ARG A 74 -1.53 -14.14 9.81
CA ARG A 74 -1.86 -15.57 9.71
C ARG A 74 -1.04 -16.30 8.64
N VAL A 75 -0.85 -15.69 7.48
CA VAL A 75 -0.07 -16.30 6.40
C VAL A 75 1.39 -16.44 6.80
N MET A 76 1.98 -15.43 7.45
CA MET A 76 3.35 -15.49 7.96
C MET A 76 3.50 -16.60 9.01
N GLU A 77 2.52 -16.74 9.90
CA GLU A 77 2.51 -17.79 10.92
C GLU A 77 2.47 -19.18 10.29
N GLU A 78 1.64 -19.38 9.26
CA GLU A 78 1.56 -20.64 8.54
C GLU A 78 2.87 -20.94 7.78
N PHE A 79 3.48 -19.95 7.14
CA PHE A 79 4.77 -20.11 6.47
C PHE A 79 5.85 -20.56 7.46
N ALA A 80 5.89 -19.95 8.65
CA ALA A 80 6.84 -20.34 9.69
C ALA A 80 6.59 -21.76 10.15
N ALA A 81 5.32 -22.17 10.35
CA ALA A 81 4.95 -23.51 10.78
C ALA A 81 5.36 -24.59 9.77
N TYR A 82 5.28 -24.29 8.47
CA TYR A 82 5.69 -25.22 7.42
C TYR A 82 7.17 -25.11 7.03
N GLY A 83 7.93 -24.20 7.64
CA GLY A 83 9.33 -23.99 7.30
C GLY A 83 9.56 -23.35 5.93
N VAL A 84 8.59 -22.64 5.39
CA VAL A 84 8.69 -21.96 4.08
C VAL A 84 9.45 -20.66 4.21
N GLU A 85 10.42 -20.43 3.34
CA GLU A 85 11.20 -19.19 3.29
C GLU A 85 10.93 -18.42 1.99
N PRO A 86 10.87 -17.07 2.00
CA PRO A 86 10.83 -16.23 3.20
C PRO A 86 9.47 -16.33 3.91
N THR A 87 9.46 -16.16 5.24
CA THR A 87 8.23 -16.23 6.05
C THR A 87 7.45 -14.93 6.02
N TRP A 88 8.12 -13.79 5.76
CA TRP A 88 7.47 -12.49 5.72
C TRP A 88 6.48 -12.41 4.54
N PHE A 89 5.22 -12.06 4.84
CA PHE A 89 4.16 -11.86 3.86
C PHE A 89 2.98 -11.12 4.51
N SER A 90 2.59 -10.00 3.96
CA SER A 90 1.43 -9.27 4.45
C SER A 90 0.67 -8.56 3.34
#